data_2509a8226b4dd2b3a6282dc2d434c20f
#
_entry.id   2509a8226b4dd2b3a6282dc2d434c20f
#
_cell.length_a   1.000
_cell.length_b   1.000
_cell.length_c   1.000
_cell.angle_alpha   90.00
_cell.angle_beta   90.00
_cell.angle_gamma   90.00
#
_symmetry.space_group_name_H-M   'P 1'
#
loop_
_entity.id
_entity.type
_entity.pdbx_description
1 polymer ?
#
loop_
_entity_poly.entity_id
_entity_poly.type
_entity_poly.pdbx_seq_one_letter_code
_entity_poly.pdbx_strand_id
1 'polypeptide(L)'
;MNDQKTFYNKEDLWEVPVHNDKPMDANYLIMKLPEEKTEEFVLLIPYTPAKRDNLAAWFAARCDDDNYGKLIVFTFPRDRLVFGPRQVDARIDQDSYISQQLTLWGQRGSQVIRGKLLIIPIEKSLLYIQSLYLAAEDKGGLPELRRVIIAYENDVVMEENLERALSVLFGGRKTTPVSGVTTNAVTHKKISVHDLAKEAA
;
A
#
# COMPACT_ATOMS: atom_id res chain seq x y z
N MET A 1 -18.64 -2.28 -19.49
CA MET A 1 -19.64 -2.11 -18.41
C MET A 1 -20.77 -3.09 -18.69
N ASN A 2 -20.83 -4.19 -17.93
CA ASN A 2 -21.74 -5.29 -18.28
C ASN A 2 -23.00 -5.36 -17.42
N ASP A 3 -23.15 -4.49 -16.42
CA ASP A 3 -24.33 -4.48 -15.55
C ASP A 3 -24.73 -3.06 -15.16
N GLN A 4 -25.94 -2.67 -15.59
CA GLN A 4 -26.51 -1.36 -15.28
C GLN A 4 -26.72 -1.15 -13.77
N LYS A 5 -27.06 -2.20 -13.02
CA LYS A 5 -27.25 -2.13 -11.57
C LYS A 5 -25.95 -1.72 -10.84
N THR A 6 -24.83 -2.32 -11.22
CA THR A 6 -23.51 -2.02 -10.67
C THR A 6 -23.13 -0.56 -10.90
N PHE A 7 -23.43 -0.02 -12.08
CA PHE A 7 -23.20 1.39 -12.40
C PHE A 7 -24.05 2.34 -11.54
N TYR A 8 -25.37 2.10 -11.46
CA TYR A 8 -26.25 2.96 -10.66
C TYR A 8 -25.98 2.88 -9.17
N ASN A 9 -25.57 1.74 -8.65
CA ASN A 9 -25.19 1.54 -7.26
C ASN A 9 -23.79 2.06 -6.93
N LYS A 10 -23.02 2.55 -7.93
CA LYS A 10 -21.64 2.99 -7.77
C LYS A 10 -20.72 1.91 -7.19
N GLU A 11 -21.00 0.65 -7.46
CA GLU A 11 -20.19 -0.47 -6.96
C GLU A 11 -18.83 -0.56 -7.66
N ASP A 12 -18.72 -0.02 -8.87
CA ASP A 12 -17.48 0.08 -9.66
C ASP A 12 -16.77 1.43 -9.49
N LEU A 13 -17.28 2.30 -8.62
CA LEU A 13 -16.61 3.56 -8.32
C LEU A 13 -15.42 3.31 -7.41
N TRP A 14 -14.25 3.74 -7.85
CA TRP A 14 -13.03 3.71 -7.07
C TRP A 14 -12.65 5.11 -6.60
N GLU A 15 -12.08 5.18 -5.41
CA GLU A 15 -11.61 6.41 -4.81
C GLU A 15 -10.21 6.23 -4.23
N VAL A 16 -9.47 7.33 -4.15
CA VAL A 16 -8.18 7.33 -3.46
C VAL A 16 -8.44 7.12 -1.97
N PRO A 17 -7.83 6.12 -1.35
CA PRO A 17 -8.05 5.86 0.06
C PRO A 17 -7.58 7.02 0.94
N VAL A 18 -8.26 7.21 2.05
CA VAL A 18 -7.92 8.20 3.07
C VAL A 18 -7.00 7.58 4.11
N HIS A 19 -5.93 8.28 4.44
CA HIS A 19 -5.00 7.94 5.51
C HIS A 19 -4.67 9.21 6.31
N ASN A 20 -4.75 9.16 7.64
CA ASN A 20 -4.59 10.32 8.52
C ASN A 20 -5.48 11.52 8.10
N ASP A 21 -6.78 11.25 7.85
CA ASP A 21 -7.81 12.21 7.46
C ASP A 21 -7.55 12.97 6.14
N LYS A 22 -6.63 12.48 5.34
CA LYS A 22 -6.31 13.05 4.02
C LYS A 22 -6.28 11.96 2.95
N PRO A 23 -6.68 12.26 1.69
CA PRO A 23 -6.42 11.36 0.59
C PRO A 23 -4.93 11.04 0.50
N MET A 24 -4.60 9.79 0.20
CA MET A 24 -3.21 9.39 0.01
C MET A 24 -2.60 10.11 -1.20
N ASP A 25 -1.36 10.54 -1.04
CA ASP A 25 -0.57 11.05 -2.17
C ASP A 25 -0.07 9.90 -3.04
N ALA A 26 0.15 10.19 -4.32
CA ALA A 26 0.90 9.29 -5.17
C ALA A 26 2.37 9.26 -4.74
N ASN A 27 3.01 8.09 -4.81
CA ASN A 27 4.39 7.90 -4.40
C ASN A 27 5.27 7.45 -5.57
N TYR A 28 6.45 8.04 -5.68
CA TYR A 28 7.47 7.61 -6.62
C TYR A 28 8.23 6.41 -6.06
N LEU A 29 8.38 5.37 -6.88
CA LEU A 29 9.12 4.15 -6.54
C LEU A 29 9.94 3.70 -7.74
N ILE A 30 11.08 3.07 -7.47
CA ILE A 30 11.78 2.25 -8.45
C ILE A 30 11.38 0.82 -8.16
N MET A 31 10.71 0.18 -9.09
CA MET A 31 10.26 -1.19 -8.91
C MET A 31 10.15 -1.92 -10.25
N LYS A 32 10.20 -3.23 -10.16
CA LYS A 32 9.90 -4.10 -11.30
C LYS A 32 8.38 -4.28 -11.40
N LEU A 33 7.81 -3.77 -12.48
CA LEU A 33 6.39 -3.97 -12.75
C LEU A 33 6.10 -5.44 -13.11
N PRO A 34 4.89 -5.95 -12.83
CA PRO A 34 4.49 -7.28 -13.27
C PRO A 34 4.68 -7.44 -14.78
N GLU A 35 5.22 -8.60 -15.20
CA GLU A 35 5.54 -8.95 -16.57
C GLU A 35 6.70 -8.17 -17.22
N GLU A 36 7.28 -7.17 -16.56
CA GLU A 36 8.46 -6.46 -17.06
C GLU A 36 9.75 -7.16 -16.61
N LYS A 37 10.82 -6.96 -17.37
CA LYS A 37 12.13 -7.60 -17.08
C LYS A 37 13.04 -6.72 -16.25
N THR A 38 12.89 -5.42 -16.37
CA THR A 38 13.73 -4.39 -15.74
C THR A 38 12.93 -3.60 -14.72
N GLU A 39 13.63 -3.01 -13.79
CA GLU A 39 13.08 -2.02 -12.86
C GLU A 39 12.83 -0.71 -13.57
N GLU A 40 11.79 0.01 -13.19
CA GLU A 40 11.40 1.29 -13.74
C GLU A 40 11.06 2.27 -12.63
N PHE A 41 11.26 3.54 -12.90
CA PHE A 41 10.76 4.63 -12.09
C PHE A 41 9.27 4.84 -12.38
N VAL A 42 8.43 4.71 -11.37
CA VAL A 42 6.98 4.77 -11.50
C VAL A 42 6.37 5.67 -10.44
N LEU A 43 5.29 6.36 -10.81
CA LEU A 43 4.42 7.06 -9.87
C LEU A 43 3.21 6.18 -9.57
N LEU A 44 3.04 5.80 -8.31
CA LEU A 44 2.07 4.81 -7.87
C LEU A 44 1.01 5.43 -6.96
N ILE A 45 -0.26 5.10 -7.18
CA ILE A 45 -1.38 5.49 -6.33
C ILE A 45 -2.34 4.32 -6.12
N PRO A 46 -2.72 3.97 -4.86
CA PRO A 46 -3.70 2.94 -4.59
C PRO A 46 -5.13 3.45 -4.74
N TYR A 47 -6.06 2.51 -4.97
CA TYR A 47 -7.50 2.78 -5.02
C TYR A 47 -8.29 1.75 -4.22
N THR A 48 -9.33 2.24 -3.55
CA THR A 48 -10.36 1.42 -2.88
C THR A 48 -11.69 1.56 -3.59
N PRO A 49 -12.58 0.56 -3.54
CA PRO A 49 -13.96 0.76 -3.95
C PRO A 49 -14.60 1.82 -3.05
N ALA A 50 -15.45 2.66 -3.62
CA ALA A 50 -16.17 3.67 -2.85
C ALA A 50 -16.88 3.04 -1.64
N LYS A 51 -16.73 3.65 -0.47
CA LYS A 51 -17.31 3.21 0.80
C LYS A 51 -16.79 1.86 1.32
N ARG A 52 -15.64 1.39 0.85
CA ARG A 52 -14.98 0.18 1.35
C ARG A 52 -13.52 0.47 1.68
N ASP A 53 -12.99 -0.24 2.67
CA ASP A 53 -11.62 -0.02 3.14
C ASP A 53 -10.58 -0.96 2.51
N ASN A 54 -11.00 -2.03 1.81
CA ASN A 54 -10.08 -2.94 1.11
C ASN A 54 -9.59 -2.34 -0.20
N LEU A 55 -8.35 -2.64 -0.58
CA LEU A 55 -7.80 -2.21 -1.87
C LEU A 55 -8.46 -2.95 -3.03
N ALA A 56 -8.78 -2.20 -4.10
CA ALA A 56 -9.31 -2.73 -5.36
C ALA A 56 -8.25 -2.78 -6.45
N ALA A 57 -7.42 -1.75 -6.51
CA ALA A 57 -6.43 -1.58 -7.56
C ALA A 57 -5.30 -0.64 -7.13
N TRP A 58 -4.25 -0.60 -7.94
CA TRP A 58 -3.31 0.50 -7.96
C TRP A 58 -3.02 0.92 -9.40
N PHE A 59 -2.79 2.22 -9.56
CA PHE A 59 -2.39 2.82 -10.81
C PHE A 59 -0.91 3.13 -10.77
N ALA A 60 -0.21 2.86 -11.85
CA ALA A 60 1.15 3.28 -12.06
C ALA A 60 1.26 4.13 -13.31
N ALA A 61 1.84 5.33 -13.18
CA ALA A 61 2.33 6.07 -14.31
C ALA A 61 3.81 5.73 -14.49
N ARG A 62 4.18 5.28 -15.70
CA ARG A 62 5.57 4.97 -16.07
C ARG A 62 6.31 6.26 -16.33
N CYS A 63 7.51 6.40 -15.78
CA CYS A 63 8.26 7.66 -15.82
C CYS A 63 9.58 7.54 -16.60
N ASP A 64 9.92 6.38 -17.17
CA ASP A 64 11.17 6.15 -17.87
C ASP A 64 10.98 6.01 -19.39
N ASP A 65 11.94 6.60 -20.13
CA ASP A 65 12.19 6.44 -21.55
C ASP A 65 10.95 6.33 -22.46
N ASP A 66 10.90 5.33 -23.31
CA ASP A 66 9.82 5.08 -24.27
C ASP A 66 8.47 4.76 -23.61
N ASN A 67 8.47 4.52 -22.33
CA ASN A 67 7.28 4.22 -21.55
C ASN A 67 6.72 5.45 -20.80
N TYR A 68 7.40 6.58 -20.86
CA TYR A 68 6.99 7.80 -20.18
C TYR A 68 5.55 8.19 -20.48
N GLY A 69 4.77 8.44 -19.42
CA GLY A 69 3.36 8.84 -19.51
C GLY A 69 2.37 7.70 -19.75
N LYS A 70 2.83 6.45 -19.96
CA LYS A 70 1.93 5.29 -20.03
C LYS A 70 1.36 4.99 -18.67
N LEU A 71 0.05 4.80 -18.61
CA LEU A 71 -0.66 4.40 -17.39
C LEU A 71 -0.94 2.91 -17.39
N ILE A 72 -0.71 2.27 -16.25
CA ILE A 72 -0.99 0.86 -16.03
C ILE A 72 -1.89 0.76 -14.81
N VAL A 73 -2.91 -0.10 -14.90
CA VAL A 73 -3.83 -0.40 -13.81
C VAL A 73 -3.67 -1.86 -13.44
N PHE A 74 -3.39 -2.11 -12.17
CA PHE A 74 -3.38 -3.46 -11.61
C PHE A 74 -4.56 -3.61 -10.67
N THR A 75 -5.41 -4.58 -10.97
CA THR A 75 -6.59 -4.87 -10.15
C THR A 75 -6.34 -6.08 -9.28
N PHE A 76 -6.78 -6.00 -8.03
CA PHE A 76 -6.73 -7.15 -7.11
C PHE A 76 -7.91 -8.08 -7.34
N PRO A 77 -7.71 -9.40 -7.20
CA PRO A 77 -8.78 -10.38 -7.28
C PRO A 77 -9.86 -10.08 -6.22
N ARG A 78 -11.13 -10.24 -6.58
CA ARG A 78 -12.26 -9.97 -5.68
C ARG A 78 -12.48 -11.08 -4.63
N ASP A 79 -11.91 -12.25 -4.86
CA ASP A 79 -11.97 -13.42 -3.99
C ASP A 79 -10.90 -13.39 -2.87
N ARG A 80 -10.00 -12.42 -2.90
CA ARG A 80 -8.96 -12.23 -1.90
C ARG A 80 -9.10 -10.87 -1.24
N LEU A 81 -9.10 -10.86 0.09
CA LEU A 81 -9.05 -9.61 0.85
C LEU A 81 -7.65 -9.01 0.78
N VAL A 82 -7.54 -7.81 0.22
CA VAL A 82 -6.32 -7.01 0.23
C VAL A 82 -6.58 -5.79 1.12
N PHE A 83 -5.87 -5.70 2.21
CA PHE A 83 -6.08 -4.64 3.20
C PHE A 83 -5.81 -3.26 2.62
N GLY A 84 -6.71 -2.32 2.89
CA GLY A 84 -6.46 -0.92 2.61
C GLY A 84 -5.84 -0.19 3.80
N PRO A 85 -5.46 1.08 3.62
CA PRO A 85 -4.73 1.86 4.62
C PRO A 85 -5.37 1.86 6.00
N ARG A 86 -6.68 2.12 6.08
CA ARG A 86 -7.42 2.15 7.35
C ARG A 86 -7.42 0.80 8.07
N GLN A 87 -7.50 -0.29 7.32
CA GLN A 87 -7.46 -1.63 7.90
C GLN A 87 -6.07 -1.97 8.44
N VAL A 88 -5.02 -1.52 7.74
CA VAL A 88 -3.63 -1.68 8.22
C VAL A 88 -3.39 -0.84 9.46
N ASP A 89 -3.83 0.42 9.50
CA ASP A 89 -3.74 1.27 10.69
C ASP A 89 -4.46 0.64 11.88
N ALA A 90 -5.68 0.14 11.68
CA ALA A 90 -6.42 -0.55 12.75
C ALA A 90 -5.66 -1.78 13.28
N ARG A 91 -5.00 -2.53 12.42
CA ARG A 91 -4.18 -3.69 12.84
C ARG A 91 -2.94 -3.28 13.60
N ILE A 92 -2.27 -2.20 13.18
CA ILE A 92 -1.14 -1.62 13.89
C ILE A 92 -1.58 -1.18 15.30
N ASP A 93 -2.73 -0.52 15.41
CA ASP A 93 -3.26 -0.04 16.68
C ASP A 93 -3.75 -1.16 17.59
N GLN A 94 -4.17 -2.29 17.03
CA GLN A 94 -4.59 -3.48 17.77
C GLN A 94 -3.42 -4.34 18.25
N ASP A 95 -2.22 -4.17 17.69
CA ASP A 95 -1.04 -4.86 18.17
C ASP A 95 -0.68 -4.38 19.58
N SER A 96 -0.67 -5.30 20.55
CA SER A 96 -0.51 -4.96 21.96
C SER A 96 0.85 -4.35 22.27
N TYR A 97 1.93 -4.81 21.63
CA TYR A 97 3.26 -4.26 21.81
C TYR A 97 3.38 -2.86 21.23
N ILE A 98 2.92 -2.68 19.99
CA ILE A 98 2.95 -1.36 19.32
C ILE A 98 2.09 -0.35 20.07
N SER A 99 0.86 -0.71 20.41
CA SER A 99 -0.06 0.15 21.16
C SER A 99 0.52 0.61 22.50
N GLN A 100 1.16 -0.32 23.23
CA GLN A 100 1.83 0.02 24.49
C GLN A 100 2.98 1.00 24.27
N GLN A 101 3.83 0.78 23.26
CA GLN A 101 4.95 1.66 22.96
C GLN A 101 4.48 3.06 22.52
N LEU A 102 3.47 3.14 21.68
CA LEU A 102 2.88 4.42 21.25
C LEU A 102 2.32 5.21 22.45
N THR A 103 1.66 4.52 23.38
CA THR A 103 1.15 5.13 24.61
C THR A 103 2.26 5.66 25.50
N LEU A 104 3.34 4.89 25.67
CA LEU A 104 4.51 5.31 26.46
C LEU A 104 5.19 6.53 25.85
N TRP A 105 5.35 6.56 24.53
CA TRP A 105 6.05 7.66 23.85
C TRP A 105 5.16 8.89 23.66
N GLY A 106 3.84 8.75 23.72
CA GLY A 106 2.87 9.86 23.67
C GLY A 106 2.58 10.49 25.03
N GLN A 107 3.40 10.21 26.06
CA GLN A 107 3.26 10.85 27.38
C GLN A 107 3.76 12.30 27.34
N ARG A 108 3.46 13.06 28.42
CA ARG A 108 3.81 14.48 28.56
C ARG A 108 5.27 14.76 28.16
N GLY A 109 5.46 15.72 27.28
CA GLY A 109 6.75 16.18 26.81
C GLY A 109 7.24 15.59 25.50
N SER A 110 6.52 14.59 24.97
CA SER A 110 6.84 14.01 23.65
C SER A 110 5.59 13.73 22.82
N GLN A 111 5.72 13.90 21.53
CA GLN A 111 4.68 13.63 20.54
C GLN A 111 5.12 12.52 19.59
N VAL A 112 4.26 11.53 19.38
CA VAL A 112 4.45 10.52 18.35
C VAL A 112 3.88 11.03 17.03
N ILE A 113 4.70 11.05 16.00
CA ILE A 113 4.31 11.45 14.65
C ILE A 113 4.39 10.20 13.76
N ARG A 114 3.25 9.81 13.20
CA ARG A 114 3.18 8.75 12.19
C ARG A 114 3.51 9.32 10.82
N GLY A 115 4.48 8.72 10.15
CA GLY A 115 4.80 9.03 8.77
C GLY A 115 3.72 8.54 7.80
N LYS A 116 3.92 8.85 6.53
CA LYS A 116 3.05 8.35 5.45
C LYS A 116 3.12 6.82 5.39
N LEU A 117 1.97 6.19 5.19
CA LEU A 117 1.91 4.75 4.91
C LEU A 117 2.28 4.53 3.45
N LEU A 118 3.39 3.84 3.22
CA LEU A 118 3.80 3.38 1.89
C LEU A 118 3.17 2.00 1.64
N ILE A 119 2.61 1.82 0.46
CA ILE A 119 2.05 0.54 0.00
C ILE A 119 2.85 0.09 -1.20
N ILE A 120 3.64 -0.96 -1.03
CA ILE A 120 4.58 -1.43 -2.05
C ILE A 120 4.12 -2.81 -2.53
N PRO A 121 3.75 -2.96 -3.80
CA PRO A 121 3.47 -4.26 -4.38
C PRO A 121 4.74 -5.11 -4.43
N ILE A 122 4.66 -6.34 -3.89
CA ILE A 122 5.73 -7.33 -3.95
C ILE A 122 5.13 -8.63 -4.49
N GLU A 123 5.47 -8.98 -5.73
CA GLU A 123 4.91 -10.12 -6.43
C GLU A 123 3.36 -10.14 -6.39
N LYS A 124 2.77 -11.03 -5.60
CA LYS A 124 1.32 -11.20 -5.46
C LYS A 124 0.76 -10.63 -4.16
N SER A 125 1.59 -9.97 -3.35
CA SER A 125 1.25 -9.44 -2.03
C SER A 125 1.63 -7.97 -1.92
N LEU A 126 1.22 -7.34 -0.82
CA LEU A 126 1.54 -5.95 -0.52
C LEU A 126 2.37 -5.88 0.77
N LEU A 127 3.40 -5.05 0.72
CA LEU A 127 4.16 -4.64 1.89
C LEU A 127 3.73 -3.23 2.27
N TYR A 128 3.34 -3.05 3.51
CA TYR A 128 2.97 -1.76 4.08
C TYR A 128 4.10 -1.30 4.99
N ILE A 129 4.56 -0.07 4.81
CA ILE A 129 5.67 0.48 5.60
C ILE A 129 5.25 1.83 6.17
N GLN A 130 5.39 2.00 7.46
CA GLN A 130 5.13 3.27 8.15
C GLN A 130 6.27 3.60 9.10
N SER A 131 6.83 4.81 8.97
CA SER A 131 7.81 5.32 9.92
C SER A 131 7.14 6.02 11.09
N LEU A 132 7.73 5.85 12.28
CA LEU A 132 7.34 6.53 13.50
C LEU A 132 8.46 7.49 13.93
N TYR A 133 8.08 8.73 14.15
CA TYR A 133 8.97 9.77 14.65
C TYR A 133 8.54 10.20 16.04
N LEU A 134 9.52 10.58 16.86
CA LEU A 134 9.29 11.28 18.11
C LEU A 134 9.77 12.72 17.98
N ALA A 135 8.97 13.63 18.46
CA ALA A 135 9.33 15.04 18.62
C ALA A 135 9.08 15.47 20.07
N ALA A 136 9.91 16.38 20.57
CA ALA A 136 9.61 17.06 21.82
C ALA A 136 8.35 17.96 21.62
N GLU A 137 7.51 18.02 22.65
CA GLU A 137 6.28 18.81 22.62
C GLU A 137 6.57 20.32 22.62
N ASP A 138 7.78 20.70 23.12
CA ASP A 138 8.23 22.08 23.14
C ASP A 138 8.56 22.64 21.75
N LYS A 139 8.34 23.94 21.59
CA LYS A 139 8.56 24.65 20.34
C LYS A 139 10.02 24.50 19.86
N GLY A 140 10.24 23.68 18.86
CA GLY A 140 11.55 23.49 18.22
C GLY A 140 12.10 22.08 18.27
N GLY A 141 11.38 21.11 18.83
CA GLY A 141 11.76 19.71 18.76
C GLY A 141 11.74 19.18 17.32
N LEU A 142 12.89 18.78 16.79
CA LEU A 142 12.99 18.13 15.49
C LEU A 142 12.49 16.69 15.61
N PRO A 143 11.59 16.24 14.70
CA PRO A 143 11.17 14.85 14.69
C PRO A 143 12.33 13.93 14.37
N GLU A 144 12.57 12.94 15.22
CA GLU A 144 13.59 11.91 15.03
C GLU A 144 12.93 10.58 14.71
N LEU A 145 13.47 9.86 13.72
CA LEU A 145 13.01 8.51 13.39
C LEU A 145 13.25 7.58 14.59
N ARG A 146 12.18 7.03 15.12
CA ARG A 146 12.23 6.15 16.29
C ARG A 146 12.06 4.68 15.94
N ARG A 147 11.10 4.39 15.06
CA ARG A 147 10.74 3.02 14.65
C ARG A 147 10.24 3.00 13.20
N VAL A 148 10.30 1.82 12.63
CA VAL A 148 9.66 1.47 11.37
C VAL A 148 8.70 0.32 11.65
N ILE A 149 7.45 0.48 11.23
CA ILE A 149 6.43 -0.57 11.25
C ILE A 149 6.33 -1.13 9.85
N ILE A 150 6.30 -2.45 9.73
CA ILE A 150 5.97 -3.15 8.51
C ILE A 150 4.78 -4.07 8.78
N ALA A 151 3.83 -4.09 7.82
CA ALA A 151 2.79 -5.08 7.79
C ALA A 151 2.84 -5.84 6.47
N TYR A 152 2.71 -7.15 6.56
CA TYR A 152 2.70 -8.05 5.41
C TYR A 152 1.75 -9.22 5.71
N GLU A 153 0.77 -9.42 4.85
CA GLU A 153 -0.29 -10.40 5.10
C GLU A 153 -0.92 -10.23 6.49
N ASN A 154 -0.72 -11.19 7.39
CA ASN A 154 -1.26 -11.16 8.75
C ASN A 154 -0.25 -10.72 9.82
N ASP A 155 0.98 -10.48 9.44
CA ASP A 155 2.05 -10.13 10.38
C ASP A 155 2.24 -8.61 10.42
N VAL A 156 2.45 -8.07 11.62
CA VAL A 156 2.83 -6.69 11.87
C VAL A 156 4.07 -6.71 12.75
N VAL A 157 5.08 -5.96 12.36
CA VAL A 157 6.38 -5.90 13.06
C VAL A 157 6.80 -4.45 13.21
N MET A 158 7.33 -4.10 14.38
CA MET A 158 7.90 -2.78 14.65
C MET A 158 9.34 -2.91 15.12
N GLU A 159 10.28 -2.31 14.39
CA GLU A 159 11.71 -2.36 14.66
C GLU A 159 12.39 -0.99 14.56
N GLU A 160 13.67 -0.91 14.95
CA GLU A 160 14.45 0.33 14.94
C GLU A 160 14.67 0.90 13.53
N ASN A 161 14.76 0.02 12.55
CA ASN A 161 14.97 0.37 11.15
C ASN A 161 14.34 -0.65 10.22
N LEU A 162 14.27 -0.30 8.94
CA LEU A 162 13.64 -1.12 7.92
C LEU A 162 14.33 -2.48 7.74
N GLU A 163 15.66 -2.51 7.78
CA GLU A 163 16.44 -3.73 7.56
C GLU A 163 16.15 -4.78 8.65
N ARG A 164 16.13 -4.36 9.93
CA ARG A 164 15.75 -5.25 11.04
C ARG A 164 14.31 -5.73 10.92
N ALA A 165 13.39 -4.83 10.59
CA ALA A 165 11.99 -5.16 10.43
C ALA A 165 11.79 -6.20 9.31
N LEU A 166 12.46 -6.03 8.16
CA LEU A 166 12.44 -7.02 7.08
C LEU A 166 13.09 -8.35 7.50
N SER A 167 14.17 -8.30 8.26
CA SER A 167 14.85 -9.50 8.77
C SER A 167 13.96 -10.29 9.74
N VAL A 168 13.23 -9.61 10.61
CA VAL A 168 12.27 -10.26 11.52
C VAL A 168 11.12 -10.85 10.75
N LEU A 169 10.58 -10.14 9.78
CA LEU A 169 9.41 -10.57 9.01
C LEU A 169 9.72 -11.74 8.07
N PHE A 170 10.86 -11.71 7.39
CA PHE A 170 11.23 -12.66 6.34
C PHE A 170 12.40 -13.60 6.72
N GLY A 171 13.24 -13.21 7.67
CA GLY A 171 14.46 -13.93 8.03
C GLY A 171 14.25 -15.30 8.70
N GLY A 172 13.06 -15.56 9.26
CA GLY A 172 12.67 -16.86 9.85
C GLY A 172 11.86 -17.77 8.92
N ARG A 173 11.36 -17.24 7.83
CA ARG A 173 10.61 -18.01 6.81
C ARG A 173 11.59 -18.65 5.83
N LYS A 174 11.97 -19.89 6.05
CA LYS A 174 12.38 -20.77 4.95
C LYS A 174 11.21 -20.76 3.97
N THR A 175 11.41 -20.23 2.79
CA THR A 175 10.47 -20.35 1.69
C THR A 175 10.30 -21.81 1.35
N THR A 176 9.32 -22.47 1.94
CA THR A 176 8.82 -23.74 1.44
C THR A 176 8.03 -23.37 0.19
N PRO A 177 8.43 -23.86 -0.99
CA PRO A 177 7.61 -23.68 -2.18
C PRO A 177 6.28 -24.37 -1.91
N VAL A 178 5.20 -23.62 -1.89
CA VAL A 178 3.85 -24.17 -1.84
C VAL A 178 3.62 -24.87 -3.17
N SER A 179 3.91 -26.17 -3.20
CA SER A 179 3.47 -27.06 -4.28
C SER A 179 1.95 -27.15 -4.20
N GLY A 180 1.28 -26.70 -5.23
CA GLY A 180 -0.12 -27.04 -5.50
C GLY A 180 -1.12 -25.90 -5.30
N VAL A 181 -0.95 -24.79 -6.04
CA VAL A 181 -2.09 -23.94 -6.40
C VAL A 181 -2.04 -23.76 -7.91
N THR A 182 -3.01 -24.35 -8.56
CA THR A 182 -3.29 -24.19 -9.99
C THR A 182 -3.39 -22.68 -10.29
N THR A 183 -2.50 -22.22 -11.14
CA THR A 183 -2.48 -20.85 -11.64
C THR A 183 -3.69 -20.61 -12.51
N ASN A 184 -4.76 -20.07 -11.92
CA ASN A 184 -5.74 -19.35 -12.71
C ASN A 184 -5.10 -18.00 -13.06
N ALA A 185 -4.85 -17.81 -14.35
CA ALA A 185 -4.26 -16.62 -14.91
C ALA A 185 -5.02 -15.37 -14.42
N VAL A 186 -4.30 -14.50 -13.72
CA VAL A 186 -4.79 -13.15 -13.42
C VAL A 186 -4.88 -12.42 -14.76
N THR A 187 -6.10 -12.12 -15.18
CA THR A 187 -6.33 -11.38 -16.43
C THR A 187 -5.92 -9.93 -16.20
N HIS A 188 -4.69 -9.61 -16.56
CA HIS A 188 -4.21 -8.23 -16.59
C HIS A 188 -4.78 -7.54 -17.82
N LYS A 189 -5.76 -6.66 -17.66
CA LYS A 189 -6.25 -5.83 -18.75
C LYS A 189 -5.37 -4.59 -18.83
N LYS A 190 -4.46 -4.57 -19.80
CA LYS A 190 -3.69 -3.37 -20.16
C LYS A 190 -4.65 -2.41 -20.88
N ILE A 191 -5.00 -1.29 -20.25
CA ILE A 191 -5.85 -0.27 -20.84
C ILE A 191 -4.96 0.94 -21.16
N SER A 192 -4.83 1.27 -22.45
CA SER A 192 -4.17 2.50 -22.89
C SER A 192 -5.11 3.70 -22.68
N VAL A 193 -4.54 4.87 -22.36
CA VAL A 193 -5.30 6.13 -22.29
C VAL A 193 -6.05 6.42 -23.60
N HIS A 194 -5.50 5.96 -24.73
CA HIS A 194 -6.11 6.08 -26.04
C HIS A 194 -7.40 5.25 -26.17
N ASP A 195 -7.50 4.14 -25.47
CA ASP A 195 -8.70 3.28 -25.48
C ASP A 195 -9.80 3.83 -24.59
N LEU A 196 -9.44 4.50 -23.50
CA LEU A 196 -10.39 5.21 -22.62
C LEU A 196 -11.03 6.41 -23.33
N ALA A 197 -10.28 7.12 -24.17
CA ALA A 197 -10.79 8.26 -24.94
C ALA A 197 -11.78 7.86 -26.04
N LYS A 198 -11.70 6.62 -26.56
CA LYS A 198 -12.63 6.11 -27.58
C LYS A 198 -13.95 5.59 -27.03
N GLU A 199 -14.00 5.22 -25.74
CA GLU A 199 -15.26 4.79 -25.09
C GLU A 199 -16.08 5.97 -24.54
N ALA A 200 -15.50 7.18 -24.49
CA ALA A 200 -16.17 8.40 -23.99
C ALA A 200 -16.73 9.30 -25.12
N ALA A 201 -16.55 8.94 -26.38
CA ALA A 201 -17.09 9.62 -27.56
C ALA A 201 -18.22 8.79 -28.17
#